data_59b3c304dd1639eb616af0c0a491ef2f
#
_entry.id   59b3c304dd1639eb616af0c0a491ef2f
#
_cell.length_a   1.000
_cell.length_b   1.000
_cell.length_c   1.000
_cell.angle_alpha   90.00
_cell.angle_beta   90.00
_cell.angle_gamma   90.00
#
_symmetry.space_group_name_H-M   'P 1'
#
loop_
_entity.id
_entity.type
_entity.pdbx_description
1 polymer ?
#
loop_
_entity_poly.entity_id
_entity_poly.type
_entity_poly.pdbx_seq_one_letter_code
_entity_poly.pdbx_strand_id
1 'polypeptide(L)'
;VNTKSVSHDGDISGLLLEMQILSWEIVGLEPPGRLRLQRGGEENKQTVAVLDFEGRGISAMEAQTLTDRFNTAMSGTDRVVMVERGTMMDVLDEQGFESGGCTSDECAAEVGAMLGVQFMVSGAIGKLGETYTIDIKMFSVATGAAEKMQNVTYEGKVDGLITEIEILAWTILELDPPKALLKKQKR
;
A
#
# COMPACT_ATOMS: atom_id res chain seq x y z
N VAL A 1 -2.45 -44.09 3.67
CA VAL A 1 -1.82 -43.14 2.71
C VAL A 1 -2.36 -41.75 3.02
N ASN A 2 -1.51 -40.87 3.53
CA ASN A 2 -1.88 -39.48 3.78
C ASN A 2 -1.77 -38.69 2.48
N THR A 3 -2.88 -38.16 2.01
CA THR A 3 -2.92 -37.27 0.85
C THR A 3 -3.25 -35.86 1.34
N LYS A 4 -2.40 -34.91 1.04
CA LYS A 4 -2.64 -33.48 1.28
C LYS A 4 -2.56 -32.75 -0.05
N SER A 5 -3.44 -31.78 -0.27
CA SER A 5 -3.43 -30.90 -1.43
C SER A 5 -3.35 -29.46 -0.96
N VAL A 6 -2.58 -28.65 -1.68
CA VAL A 6 -2.47 -27.20 -1.46
C VAL A 6 -2.75 -26.51 -2.77
N SER A 7 -3.55 -25.46 -2.72
CA SER A 7 -3.74 -24.51 -3.81
C SER A 7 -2.81 -23.32 -3.56
N HIS A 8 -2.06 -22.91 -4.58
CA HIS A 8 -1.11 -21.81 -4.50
C HIS A 8 -1.36 -20.84 -5.65
N ASP A 9 -1.63 -19.58 -5.33
CA ASP A 9 -1.87 -18.50 -6.30
C ASP A 9 -0.68 -17.53 -6.41
N GLY A 10 0.49 -17.92 -5.91
CA GLY A 10 1.70 -17.12 -5.87
C GLY A 10 2.72 -17.47 -6.97
N ASP A 11 3.92 -16.94 -6.82
CA ASP A 11 5.06 -17.21 -7.69
C ASP A 11 5.65 -18.62 -7.50
N ILE A 12 6.61 -19.00 -8.37
CA ILE A 12 7.27 -20.31 -8.32
C ILE A 12 8.02 -20.53 -6.99
N SER A 13 8.55 -19.46 -6.38
CA SER A 13 9.30 -19.54 -5.13
C SER A 13 8.39 -19.93 -3.96
N GLY A 14 7.20 -19.35 -3.89
CA GLY A 14 6.17 -19.71 -2.92
C GLY A 14 5.70 -21.15 -3.10
N LEU A 15 5.48 -21.61 -4.35
CA LEU A 15 5.12 -22.99 -4.64
C LEU A 15 6.18 -23.98 -4.17
N LEU A 16 7.46 -23.69 -4.38
CA LEU A 16 8.57 -24.54 -3.93
C LEU A 16 8.62 -24.63 -2.40
N LEU A 17 8.37 -23.53 -1.70
CA LEU A 17 8.31 -23.51 -0.24
C LEU A 17 7.16 -24.37 0.29
N GLU A 18 5.97 -24.25 -0.30
CA GLU A 18 4.81 -25.08 0.05
C GLU A 18 5.09 -26.59 -0.18
N MET A 19 5.70 -26.93 -1.30
CA MET A 19 6.09 -28.32 -1.57
C MET A 19 7.09 -28.86 -0.53
N GLN A 20 8.04 -28.05 -0.08
CA GLN A 20 8.98 -28.44 0.97
C GLN A 20 8.24 -28.68 2.29
N ILE A 21 7.34 -27.79 2.70
CA ILE A 21 6.57 -27.94 3.93
C ILE A 21 5.68 -29.18 3.88
N LEU A 22 4.98 -29.40 2.77
CA LEU A 22 4.13 -30.57 2.54
C LEU A 22 4.91 -31.89 2.66
N SER A 23 6.17 -31.93 2.18
CA SER A 23 6.99 -33.13 2.27
C SER A 23 7.24 -33.56 3.72
N TRP A 24 7.42 -32.64 4.65
CA TRP A 24 7.54 -32.92 6.08
C TRP A 24 6.22 -33.37 6.71
N GLU A 25 5.13 -32.70 6.35
CA GLU A 25 3.79 -33.00 6.88
C GLU A 25 3.27 -34.38 6.43
N ILE A 26 3.56 -34.80 5.19
CA ILE A 26 3.15 -36.10 4.67
C ILE A 26 3.80 -37.25 5.44
N VAL A 27 5.05 -37.11 5.86
CA VAL A 27 5.76 -38.11 6.67
C VAL A 27 5.45 -37.99 8.17
N GLY A 28 4.53 -37.08 8.56
CA GLY A 28 4.11 -36.90 9.94
C GLY A 28 5.12 -36.16 10.82
N LEU A 29 6.06 -35.45 10.20
CA LEU A 29 7.06 -34.63 10.88
C LEU A 29 6.71 -33.14 10.81
N GLU A 30 7.12 -32.39 11.82
CA GLU A 30 6.99 -30.93 11.79
C GLU A 30 8.07 -30.30 10.94
N PRO A 31 7.71 -29.36 10.03
CA PRO A 31 8.70 -28.60 9.27
C PRO A 31 9.62 -27.80 10.20
N PRO A 32 10.92 -27.67 9.86
CA PRO A 32 11.85 -26.83 10.61
C PRO A 32 11.29 -25.40 10.77
N GLY A 33 11.50 -24.78 11.94
CA GLY A 33 11.00 -23.45 12.26
C GLY A 33 11.38 -22.39 11.22
N ARG A 34 12.52 -22.55 10.54
CA ARG A 34 12.96 -21.69 9.44
C ARG A 34 11.98 -21.70 8.25
N LEU A 35 11.45 -22.86 7.87
CA LEU A 35 10.47 -22.98 6.78
C LEU A 35 9.11 -22.41 7.19
N ARG A 36 8.72 -22.58 8.47
CA ARG A 36 7.49 -21.97 9.01
C ARG A 36 7.55 -20.45 9.04
N LEU A 37 8.71 -19.87 9.36
CA LEU A 37 8.91 -18.42 9.35
C LEU A 37 8.85 -17.85 7.93
N GLN A 38 9.34 -18.57 6.94
CA GLN A 38 9.23 -18.18 5.53
C GLN A 38 7.78 -18.20 5.05
N ARG A 39 7.00 -19.24 5.40
CA ARG A 39 5.56 -19.31 5.09
C ARG A 39 4.76 -18.15 5.67
N GLY A 40 5.08 -17.70 6.88
CA GLY A 40 4.39 -16.58 7.51
C GLY A 40 4.83 -15.19 7.01
N GLY A 41 5.95 -15.09 6.28
CA GLY A 41 6.55 -13.84 5.85
C GLY A 41 6.18 -13.39 4.44
N GLU A 42 5.91 -14.31 3.51
CA GLU A 42 5.68 -13.99 2.09
C GLU A 42 4.21 -14.15 1.65
N GLU A 43 3.44 -15.02 2.30
CA GLU A 43 2.10 -15.42 1.85
C GLU A 43 0.99 -14.36 2.07
N ASN A 44 1.28 -13.18 2.62
CA ASN A 44 0.23 -12.23 2.96
C ASN A 44 0.57 -10.76 2.70
N LYS A 45 1.58 -10.46 1.89
CA LYS A 45 1.85 -9.07 1.51
C LYS A 45 1.01 -8.70 0.30
N GLN A 46 0.14 -7.71 0.48
CA GLN A 46 -0.65 -7.15 -0.60
C GLN A 46 0.23 -6.28 -1.51
N THR A 47 0.08 -6.41 -2.82
CA THR A 47 0.76 -5.54 -3.79
C THR A 47 -0.05 -4.26 -3.95
N VAL A 48 0.62 -3.13 -3.74
CA VAL A 48 -0.02 -1.80 -3.72
C VAL A 48 0.76 -0.81 -4.56
N ALA A 49 0.05 0.00 -5.35
CA ALA A 49 0.60 1.21 -5.95
C ALA A 49 -0.16 2.45 -5.44
N VAL A 50 0.54 3.56 -5.32
CA VAL A 50 -0.02 4.82 -4.83
C VAL A 50 0.10 5.87 -5.91
N LEU A 51 -1.04 6.44 -6.31
CA LEU A 51 -1.08 7.61 -7.21
C LEU A 51 -0.62 8.85 -6.47
N ASP A 52 -0.12 9.83 -7.22
CA ASP A 52 0.18 11.14 -6.66
C ASP A 52 -1.07 11.77 -6.07
N PHE A 53 -0.97 12.25 -4.84
CA PHE A 53 -2.10 12.91 -4.17
C PHE A 53 -2.40 14.25 -4.83
N GLU A 54 -3.69 14.50 -5.03
CA GLU A 54 -4.17 15.76 -5.56
C GLU A 54 -3.98 16.88 -4.53
N GLY A 55 -3.24 17.94 -4.89
CA GLY A 55 -3.09 19.12 -4.06
C GLY A 55 -4.19 20.15 -4.35
N ARG A 56 -4.99 20.51 -3.36
CA ARG A 56 -6.04 21.53 -3.42
C ARG A 56 -5.72 22.68 -2.48
N GLY A 57 -5.14 23.76 -3.01
CA GLY A 57 -4.69 24.89 -2.21
C GLY A 57 -3.30 24.71 -1.58
N ILE A 58 -2.57 23.68 -1.97
CA ILE A 58 -1.13 23.47 -1.74
C ILE A 58 -0.43 23.34 -3.09
N SER A 59 0.89 23.51 -3.10
CA SER A 59 1.67 23.32 -4.34
C SER A 59 1.76 21.85 -4.74
N ALA A 60 1.96 21.59 -6.04
CA ALA A 60 2.19 20.24 -6.55
C ALA A 60 3.42 19.57 -5.88
N MET A 61 4.48 20.34 -5.58
CA MET A 61 5.68 19.87 -4.89
C MET A 61 5.37 19.43 -3.45
N GLU A 62 4.51 20.17 -2.72
CA GLU A 62 4.08 19.78 -1.38
C GLU A 62 3.26 18.50 -1.42
N ALA A 63 2.30 18.41 -2.33
CA ALA A 63 1.48 17.20 -2.51
C ALA A 63 2.36 15.99 -2.83
N GLN A 64 3.32 16.13 -3.75
CA GLN A 64 4.27 15.09 -4.12
C GLN A 64 5.12 14.66 -2.93
N THR A 65 5.67 15.62 -2.17
CA THR A 65 6.49 15.33 -0.98
C THR A 65 5.69 14.53 0.06
N LEU A 66 4.41 14.85 0.24
CA LEU A 66 3.53 14.14 1.17
C LEU A 66 3.18 12.73 0.64
N THR A 67 2.98 12.58 -0.67
CA THR A 67 2.81 11.25 -1.31
C THR A 67 4.05 10.37 -1.10
N ASP A 68 5.26 10.91 -1.30
CA ASP A 68 6.50 10.17 -1.08
C ASP A 68 6.68 9.75 0.38
N ARG A 69 6.26 10.58 1.33
CA ARG A 69 6.24 10.24 2.77
C ARG A 69 5.24 9.13 3.08
N PHE A 70 4.07 9.19 2.48
CA PHE A 70 3.07 8.14 2.60
C PHE A 70 3.62 6.80 2.08
N ASN A 71 4.20 6.78 0.88
CA ASN A 71 4.83 5.60 0.28
C ASN A 71 5.90 5.00 1.18
N THR A 72 6.79 5.84 1.71
CA THR A 72 7.86 5.43 2.63
C THR A 72 7.28 4.79 3.90
N ALA A 73 6.25 5.41 4.48
CA ALA A 73 5.61 4.90 5.68
C ALA A 73 4.87 3.58 5.43
N MET A 74 4.14 3.44 4.30
CA MET A 74 3.49 2.19 3.90
C MET A 74 4.50 1.05 3.72
N SER A 75 5.58 1.31 2.99
CA SER A 75 6.67 0.33 2.79
C SER A 75 7.27 -0.14 4.14
N GLY A 76 7.40 0.80 5.09
CA GLY A 76 7.91 0.51 6.44
C GLY A 76 6.99 -0.35 7.32
N THR A 77 5.76 -0.64 6.90
CA THR A 77 4.83 -1.50 7.65
C THR A 77 5.14 -2.99 7.51
N ASP A 78 5.92 -3.39 6.53
CA ASP A 78 6.19 -4.78 6.14
C ASP A 78 4.93 -5.62 5.77
N ARG A 79 3.79 -4.96 5.56
CA ARG A 79 2.51 -5.62 5.20
C ARG A 79 2.19 -5.56 3.72
N VAL A 80 2.86 -4.70 2.99
CA VAL A 80 2.63 -4.47 1.56
C VAL A 80 3.92 -4.58 0.77
N VAL A 81 3.79 -4.96 -0.50
CA VAL A 81 4.82 -4.82 -1.53
C VAL A 81 4.44 -3.60 -2.36
N MET A 82 5.25 -2.57 -2.31
CA MET A 82 5.00 -1.32 -3.03
C MET A 82 5.57 -1.37 -4.44
N VAL A 83 4.79 -0.92 -5.42
CA VAL A 83 5.34 -0.61 -6.76
C VAL A 83 6.09 0.71 -6.68
N GLU A 84 7.30 0.74 -7.21
CA GLU A 84 8.09 1.96 -7.28
C GLU A 84 7.46 2.98 -8.22
N ARG A 85 7.50 4.25 -7.80
CA ARG A 85 6.92 5.35 -8.56
C ARG A 85 7.47 5.44 -9.99
N GLY A 86 8.79 5.23 -10.18
CA GLY A 86 9.41 5.22 -11.50
C GLY A 86 8.76 4.21 -12.43
N THR A 87 8.60 2.97 -11.98
CA THR A 87 7.92 1.91 -12.75
C THR A 87 6.49 2.30 -13.11
N MET A 88 5.76 2.91 -12.16
CA MET A 88 4.39 3.38 -12.42
C MET A 88 4.36 4.48 -13.47
N MET A 89 5.28 5.45 -13.40
CA MET A 89 5.35 6.54 -14.37
C MET A 89 5.71 6.03 -15.76
N ASP A 90 6.65 5.09 -15.88
CA ASP A 90 7.03 4.48 -17.17
C ASP A 90 5.81 3.81 -17.84
N VAL A 91 5.00 3.08 -17.06
CA VAL A 91 3.77 2.43 -17.57
C VAL A 91 2.73 3.48 -18.00
N LEU A 92 2.55 4.56 -17.23
CA LEU A 92 1.63 5.64 -17.57
C LEU A 92 2.05 6.35 -18.86
N ASP A 93 3.33 6.66 -18.99
CA ASP A 93 3.87 7.32 -20.19
C ASP A 93 3.74 6.43 -21.44
N GLU A 94 4.03 5.12 -21.34
CA GLU A 94 3.85 4.16 -22.44
C GLU A 94 2.39 4.07 -22.91
N GLN A 95 1.43 4.23 -22.02
CA GLN A 95 0.00 4.18 -22.32
C GLN A 95 -0.58 5.56 -22.72
N GLY A 96 0.24 6.61 -22.74
CA GLY A 96 -0.18 7.96 -23.13
C GLY A 96 -1.00 8.69 -22.05
N PHE A 97 -0.93 8.25 -20.81
CA PHE A 97 -1.48 9.00 -19.68
C PHE A 97 -0.53 10.15 -19.34
N GLU A 98 -1.02 11.38 -19.40
CA GLU A 98 -0.27 12.53 -18.89
C GLU A 98 -0.09 12.41 -17.36
N SER A 99 1.09 12.75 -16.85
CA SER A 99 1.38 12.80 -15.43
C SER A 99 0.37 13.70 -14.69
N GLY A 100 -0.45 13.11 -13.85
CA GLY A 100 -1.57 13.77 -13.15
C GLY A 100 -2.95 13.58 -13.77
N GLY A 101 -3.07 12.88 -14.91
CA GLY A 101 -4.34 12.69 -15.63
C GLY A 101 -5.28 11.62 -15.06
N CYS A 102 -4.81 10.80 -14.13
CA CYS A 102 -5.63 9.72 -13.54
C CYS A 102 -6.29 10.18 -12.24
N THR A 103 -7.44 10.85 -12.37
CA THR A 103 -8.18 11.40 -11.22
C THR A 103 -9.46 10.61 -10.89
N SER A 104 -9.90 9.69 -11.74
CA SER A 104 -11.07 8.83 -11.48
C SER A 104 -10.66 7.46 -10.96
N ASP A 105 -11.57 6.81 -10.21
CA ASP A 105 -11.35 5.47 -9.67
C ASP A 105 -11.21 4.42 -10.78
N GLU A 106 -11.91 4.59 -11.89
CA GLU A 106 -11.86 3.73 -13.07
C GLU A 106 -10.47 3.78 -13.71
N CYS A 107 -9.94 4.98 -13.95
CA CYS A 107 -8.60 5.17 -14.48
C CYS A 107 -7.55 4.55 -13.55
N ALA A 108 -7.67 4.78 -12.26
CA ALA A 108 -6.75 4.20 -11.27
C ALA A 108 -6.79 2.67 -11.25
N ALA A 109 -7.97 2.05 -11.45
CA ALA A 109 -8.11 0.61 -11.55
C ALA A 109 -7.44 0.06 -12.83
N GLU A 110 -7.56 0.76 -13.97
CA GLU A 110 -6.89 0.41 -15.22
C GLU A 110 -5.37 0.43 -15.07
N VAL A 111 -4.82 1.50 -14.47
CA VAL A 111 -3.40 1.61 -14.16
C VAL A 111 -2.95 0.48 -13.23
N GLY A 112 -3.72 0.20 -12.18
CA GLY A 112 -3.44 -0.91 -11.27
C GLY A 112 -3.40 -2.27 -11.95
N ALA A 113 -4.30 -2.51 -12.90
CA ALA A 113 -4.32 -3.74 -13.69
C ALA A 113 -3.08 -3.86 -14.59
N MET A 114 -2.63 -2.77 -15.21
CA MET A 114 -1.39 -2.74 -16.00
C MET A 114 -0.16 -3.02 -15.16
N LEU A 115 -0.13 -2.49 -13.92
CA LEU A 115 0.95 -2.72 -12.96
C LEU A 115 0.91 -4.11 -12.34
N GLY A 116 -0.18 -4.86 -12.49
CA GLY A 116 -0.38 -6.17 -11.87
C GLY A 116 -0.50 -6.11 -10.34
N VAL A 117 -0.97 -4.97 -9.78
CA VAL A 117 -1.16 -4.82 -8.35
C VAL A 117 -2.56 -5.22 -7.91
N GLN A 118 -2.70 -5.61 -6.64
CA GLN A 118 -4.00 -5.96 -6.06
C GLN A 118 -4.79 -4.71 -5.64
N PHE A 119 -4.09 -3.70 -5.16
CA PHE A 119 -4.68 -2.48 -4.64
C PHE A 119 -4.03 -1.22 -5.18
N MET A 120 -4.85 -0.21 -5.36
CA MET A 120 -4.40 1.16 -5.64
C MET A 120 -4.80 2.08 -4.50
N VAL A 121 -3.96 3.06 -4.23
CA VAL A 121 -4.28 4.13 -3.29
C VAL A 121 -4.31 5.46 -4.03
N SER A 122 -5.37 6.21 -3.82
CA SER A 122 -5.50 7.61 -4.27
C SER A 122 -5.77 8.51 -3.08
N GLY A 123 -5.49 9.79 -3.20
CA GLY A 123 -5.74 10.75 -2.14
C GLY A 123 -5.80 12.19 -2.61
N ALA A 124 -6.33 13.04 -1.74
CA ALA A 124 -6.35 14.48 -1.93
C ALA A 124 -5.94 15.19 -0.64
N ILE A 125 -5.20 16.27 -0.78
CA ILE A 125 -4.77 17.12 0.32
C ILE A 125 -5.30 18.51 0.06
N GLY A 126 -6.28 18.93 0.85
CA GLY A 126 -6.91 20.24 0.77
C GLY A 126 -6.33 21.20 1.80
N LYS A 127 -6.29 22.51 1.47
CA LYS A 127 -5.98 23.58 2.42
C LYS A 127 -7.04 24.65 2.37
N LEU A 128 -7.60 25.00 3.52
CA LEU A 128 -8.54 26.09 3.71
C LEU A 128 -8.12 26.93 4.92
N GLY A 129 -7.55 28.09 4.66
CA GLY A 129 -6.92 28.91 5.72
C GLY A 129 -5.75 28.17 6.37
N GLU A 130 -5.81 27.96 7.70
CA GLU A 130 -4.83 27.22 8.47
C GLU A 130 -5.22 25.74 8.66
N THR A 131 -6.35 25.30 8.08
CA THR A 131 -6.84 23.94 8.20
C THR A 131 -6.49 23.16 6.95
N TYR A 132 -5.99 21.94 7.15
CA TYR A 132 -5.72 20.97 6.10
C TYR A 132 -6.65 19.78 6.22
N THR A 133 -7.08 19.25 5.10
CA THR A 133 -7.83 17.99 5.02
C THR A 133 -7.03 16.99 4.20
N ILE A 134 -6.97 15.77 4.65
CA ILE A 134 -6.32 14.67 3.95
C ILE A 134 -7.37 13.57 3.79
N ASP A 135 -7.69 13.23 2.57
CA ASP A 135 -8.61 12.16 2.23
C ASP A 135 -7.83 11.09 1.45
N ILE A 136 -7.81 9.86 1.94
CA ILE A 136 -7.11 8.74 1.30
C ILE A 136 -8.09 7.59 1.11
N LYS A 137 -8.02 6.97 -0.05
CA LYS A 137 -8.84 5.84 -0.44
C LYS A 137 -7.96 4.71 -0.98
N MET A 138 -8.18 3.49 -0.49
CA MET A 138 -7.59 2.27 -1.02
C MET A 138 -8.70 1.43 -1.65
N PHE A 139 -8.52 1.01 -2.87
CA PHE A 139 -9.50 0.23 -3.62
C PHE A 139 -8.87 -0.97 -4.30
N SER A 140 -9.69 -2.01 -4.47
CA SER A 140 -9.31 -3.23 -5.15
C SER A 140 -9.27 -3.01 -6.66
N VAL A 141 -8.17 -3.37 -7.29
CA VAL A 141 -8.02 -3.32 -8.76
C VAL A 141 -8.98 -4.31 -9.45
N ALA A 142 -9.21 -5.48 -8.85
CA ALA A 142 -10.05 -6.51 -9.43
C ALA A 142 -11.54 -6.13 -9.50
N THR A 143 -12.02 -5.33 -8.54
CA THR A 143 -13.44 -4.98 -8.43
C THR A 143 -13.73 -3.50 -8.68
N GLY A 144 -12.71 -2.63 -8.64
CA GLY A 144 -12.87 -1.17 -8.61
C GLY A 144 -13.52 -0.62 -7.33
N ALA A 145 -13.84 -1.49 -6.36
CA ALA A 145 -14.51 -1.08 -5.14
C ALA A 145 -13.53 -0.46 -4.14
N ALA A 146 -13.93 0.67 -3.54
CA ALA A 146 -13.22 1.23 -2.40
C ALA A 146 -13.38 0.29 -1.20
N GLU A 147 -12.27 -0.26 -0.72
CA GLU A 147 -12.28 -1.16 0.44
C GLU A 147 -12.02 -0.41 1.74
N LYS A 148 -11.17 0.61 1.68
CA LYS A 148 -10.78 1.38 2.85
C LYS A 148 -10.70 2.86 2.53
N MET A 149 -11.19 3.69 3.44
CA MET A 149 -11.13 5.14 3.35
C MET A 149 -10.70 5.69 4.70
N GLN A 150 -9.80 6.65 4.67
CA GLN A 150 -9.33 7.37 5.86
C GLN A 150 -9.30 8.86 5.57
N ASN A 151 -9.70 9.66 6.54
CA ASN A 151 -9.59 11.10 6.47
C ASN A 151 -9.05 11.69 7.76
N VAL A 152 -8.37 12.81 7.63
CA VAL A 152 -7.87 13.59 8.75
C VAL A 152 -8.08 15.07 8.46
N THR A 153 -8.51 15.81 9.49
CA THR A 153 -8.47 17.25 9.50
C THR A 153 -7.38 17.70 10.48
N TYR A 154 -6.46 18.51 9.98
CA TYR A 154 -5.32 19.00 10.73
C TYR A 154 -5.28 20.52 10.74
N GLU A 155 -5.11 21.12 11.91
CA GLU A 155 -4.90 22.56 12.08
C GLU A 155 -3.47 22.84 12.52
N GLY A 156 -2.75 23.64 11.76
CA GLY A 156 -1.37 23.98 12.08
C GLY A 156 -0.50 24.22 10.85
N LYS A 157 0.81 24.08 11.06
CA LYS A 157 1.80 24.28 10.00
C LYS A 157 1.90 23.04 9.11
N VAL A 158 2.26 23.25 7.84
CA VAL A 158 2.47 22.17 6.86
C VAL A 158 3.41 21.05 7.33
N ASP A 159 4.41 21.38 8.18
CA ASP A 159 5.34 20.39 8.72
C ASP A 159 4.64 19.30 9.57
N GLY A 160 3.52 19.65 10.21
CA GLY A 160 2.71 18.70 10.98
C GLY A 160 2.00 17.67 10.12
N LEU A 161 1.69 17.99 8.85
CA LEU A 161 1.05 17.05 7.91
C LEU A 161 1.91 15.82 7.68
N ILE A 162 3.24 15.91 7.76
CA ILE A 162 4.13 14.76 7.59
C ILE A 162 3.78 13.68 8.60
N THR A 163 3.52 14.06 9.86
CA THR A 163 3.16 13.10 10.92
C THR A 163 1.77 12.49 10.65
N GLU A 164 0.80 13.29 10.23
CA GLU A 164 -0.55 12.81 9.92
C GLU A 164 -0.54 11.84 8.73
N ILE A 165 0.20 12.15 7.67
CA ILE A 165 0.40 11.27 6.50
C ILE A 165 1.06 9.94 6.90
N GLU A 166 2.10 9.98 7.73
CA GLU A 166 2.76 8.78 8.24
C GLU A 166 1.78 7.91 9.07
N ILE A 167 0.95 8.53 9.90
CA ILE A 167 -0.09 7.82 10.68
C ILE A 167 -1.13 7.19 9.75
N LEU A 168 -1.60 7.94 8.74
CA LEU A 168 -2.59 7.46 7.78
C LEU A 168 -2.11 6.23 6.99
N ALA A 169 -0.81 6.15 6.68
CA ALA A 169 -0.21 4.99 6.01
C ALA A 169 -0.34 3.69 6.85
N TRP A 170 -0.31 3.80 8.18
CA TRP A 170 -0.55 2.65 9.07
C TRP A 170 -2.04 2.35 9.20
N THR A 171 -2.85 3.36 9.41
CA THR A 171 -4.27 3.19 9.69
C THR A 171 -5.07 2.71 8.48
N ILE A 172 -4.69 3.09 7.26
CA ILE A 172 -5.33 2.57 6.03
C ILE A 172 -5.11 1.06 5.88
N LEU A 173 -4.03 0.52 6.43
CA LEU A 173 -3.75 -0.92 6.50
C LEU A 173 -4.34 -1.59 7.76
N GLU A 174 -5.13 -0.84 8.56
CA GLU A 174 -5.71 -1.31 9.84
C GLU A 174 -4.65 -1.71 10.87
N LEU A 175 -3.50 -1.04 10.82
CA LEU A 175 -2.39 -1.25 11.73
C LEU A 175 -2.30 -0.12 12.76
N ASP A 176 -1.85 -0.45 13.97
CA ASP A 176 -1.56 0.54 14.98
C ASP A 176 -0.28 1.31 14.63
N PRO A 177 -0.32 2.66 14.53
CA PRO A 177 0.86 3.45 14.30
C PRO A 177 1.88 3.31 15.45
N PRO A 178 3.19 3.37 15.15
CA PRO A 178 4.22 3.33 16.18
C PRO A 178 4.01 4.42 17.23
N LYS A 179 4.23 4.07 18.52
CA LYS A 179 4.07 5.03 19.64
C LYS A 179 4.90 6.30 19.48
N ALA A 180 5.99 6.23 18.74
CA ALA A 180 6.84 7.39 18.44
C ALA A 180 6.12 8.41 17.55
N LEU A 181 5.33 7.96 16.55
CA LEU A 181 4.51 8.81 15.69
C LEU A 181 3.38 9.47 16.48
N LEU A 182 2.66 8.71 17.29
CA LEU A 182 1.58 9.23 18.14
C LEU A 182 2.07 10.28 19.17
N LYS A 183 3.33 10.21 19.59
CA LYS A 183 3.94 11.24 20.46
C LYS A 183 4.29 12.52 19.69
N LYS A 184 4.63 12.41 18.39
CA LYS A 184 4.89 13.59 17.54
C LYS A 184 3.60 14.35 17.23
N GLN A 185 2.49 13.63 16.97
CA GLN A 185 1.17 14.19 16.71
C GLN A 185 0.67 15.10 17.85
N LYS A 186 1.00 14.78 19.09
CA LYS A 186 0.55 15.52 20.30
C LYS A 186 1.40 16.77 20.63
N ARG A 187 2.40 17.10 19.86
CA ARG A 187 3.27 18.27 20.05
C ARG A 187 2.90 19.40 19.13
#